data_5df07fda67dd14908fabdfe392cb0b8e
#
_entry.id   5df07fda67dd14908fabdfe392cb0b8e
#
_cell.length_a   1.000
_cell.length_b   1.000
_cell.length_c   1.000
_cell.angle_alpha   90.00
_cell.angle_beta   90.00
_cell.angle_gamma   90.00
#
_symmetry.space_group_name_H-M   'P 1'
#
loop_
_entity.id
_entity.type
_entity.pdbx_description
1 polymer ?
#
loop_
_entity_poly.entity_id
_entity_poly.type
_entity_poly.pdbx_seq_one_letter_code
_entity_poly.pdbx_strand_id
1 'polypeptide(L)'
;LQINATPASPGWLIALATFIARDLISIVPLLPVVLWLWRPTERRLVVKFALALLISLAVSWLAGHLFPHPRPFVVGLGHQFLPHAPDDSYPSDHGTVIFTFALVFLFWHRVWSGALLMAVACAIAWSRVYLGVHWPLDMAGGLLVAMLACLSAQILWAPLGEPLYRTLRQLYRLCFALPIRKGWVRD
;
A
#
# COMPACT_ATOMS: atom_id res chain seq x y z
N LEU A 1 -19.25 -15.62 -2.00
CA LEU A 1 -18.62 -15.99 -0.72
C LEU A 1 -17.78 -17.28 -0.78
N GLN A 2 -17.54 -17.86 -1.97
CA GLN A 2 -16.76 -19.08 -2.15
C GLN A 2 -15.29 -18.96 -1.64
N ILE A 3 -14.75 -17.74 -1.56
CA ILE A 3 -13.37 -17.48 -1.10
C ILE A 3 -13.31 -17.29 0.42
N ASN A 4 -14.41 -16.90 1.08
CA ASN A 4 -14.40 -16.58 2.51
C ASN A 4 -14.19 -17.84 3.35
N ALA A 5 -13.30 -17.76 4.35
CA ALA A 5 -13.11 -18.83 5.33
C ALA A 5 -14.40 -19.16 6.09
N THR A 6 -14.51 -20.39 6.53
CA THR A 6 -15.61 -20.88 7.36
C THR A 6 -15.06 -21.42 8.68
N PRO A 7 -15.89 -21.66 9.71
CA PRO A 7 -15.44 -22.32 10.95
C PRO A 7 -14.81 -23.71 10.74
N ALA A 8 -15.07 -24.36 9.59
CA ALA A 8 -14.47 -25.63 9.21
C ALA A 8 -13.12 -25.46 8.49
N SER A 9 -12.71 -24.24 8.16
CA SER A 9 -11.43 -23.96 7.48
C SER A 9 -10.25 -24.31 8.38
N PRO A 10 -9.13 -24.81 7.83
CA PRO A 10 -7.94 -25.17 8.62
C PRO A 10 -7.40 -23.99 9.41
N GLY A 11 -7.19 -24.17 10.71
CA GLY A 11 -6.71 -23.09 11.60
C GLY A 11 -5.37 -22.50 11.17
N TRP A 12 -4.45 -23.32 10.65
CA TRP A 12 -3.17 -22.83 10.14
C TRP A 12 -3.34 -21.87 8.94
N LEU A 13 -4.35 -22.09 8.07
CA LEU A 13 -4.60 -21.24 6.92
C LEU A 13 -5.21 -19.91 7.36
N ILE A 14 -6.09 -19.90 8.36
CA ILE A 14 -6.63 -18.67 8.98
C ILE A 14 -5.49 -17.88 9.62
N ALA A 15 -4.59 -18.54 10.36
CA ALA A 15 -3.43 -17.90 10.98
C ALA A 15 -2.47 -17.30 9.94
N LEU A 16 -2.19 -18.04 8.86
CA LEU A 16 -1.37 -17.55 7.75
C LEU A 16 -2.02 -16.34 7.05
N ALA A 17 -3.32 -16.43 6.75
CA ALA A 17 -4.05 -15.32 6.13
C ALA A 17 -4.07 -14.09 7.05
N THR A 18 -4.20 -14.28 8.38
CA THR A 18 -4.15 -13.19 9.35
C THR A 18 -2.79 -12.50 9.37
N PHE A 19 -1.70 -13.28 9.38
CA PHE A 19 -0.34 -12.74 9.25
C PHE A 19 -0.16 -11.94 7.96
N ILE A 20 -0.60 -12.50 6.83
CA ILE A 20 -0.53 -11.82 5.51
C ILE A 20 -1.34 -10.51 5.53
N ALA A 21 -2.57 -10.53 6.05
CA ALA A 21 -3.48 -9.38 6.05
C ALA A 21 -3.02 -8.23 6.95
N ARG A 22 -2.32 -8.57 8.05
CA ARG A 22 -2.00 -7.63 9.14
C ARG A 22 -0.55 -7.17 9.10
N ASP A 23 0.37 -8.12 8.90
CA ASP A 23 1.78 -7.87 9.19
C ASP A 23 2.59 -7.57 7.91
N LEU A 24 2.26 -8.18 6.76
CA LEU A 24 2.99 -7.94 5.52
C LEU A 24 2.86 -6.52 4.97
N ILE A 25 1.79 -5.81 5.30
CA ILE A 25 1.62 -4.41 4.89
C ILE A 25 2.73 -3.50 5.43
N SER A 26 3.40 -3.90 6.53
CA SER A 26 4.51 -3.14 7.11
C SER A 26 5.71 -2.96 6.17
N ILE A 27 5.81 -3.76 5.10
CA ILE A 27 6.83 -3.56 4.06
C ILE A 27 6.70 -2.16 3.41
N VAL A 28 5.50 -1.60 3.36
CA VAL A 28 5.22 -0.30 2.72
C VAL A 28 5.92 0.86 3.43
N PRO A 29 5.88 1.03 4.75
CA PRO A 29 6.68 2.06 5.42
C PRO A 29 8.16 1.67 5.56
N LEU A 30 8.48 0.40 5.79
CA LEU A 30 9.85 -0.02 6.11
C LEU A 30 10.79 0.06 4.90
N LEU A 31 10.39 -0.47 3.73
CA LEU A 31 11.28 -0.50 2.58
C LEU A 31 11.63 0.91 2.06
N PRO A 32 10.70 1.87 1.91
CA PRO A 32 11.06 3.24 1.56
C PRO A 32 12.00 3.91 2.56
N VAL A 33 11.84 3.68 3.85
CA VAL A 33 12.76 4.20 4.88
C VAL A 33 14.17 3.63 4.68
N VAL A 34 14.29 2.31 4.49
CA VAL A 34 15.58 1.66 4.20
C VAL A 34 16.20 2.22 2.93
N LEU A 35 15.42 2.36 1.85
CA LEU A 35 15.91 2.92 0.59
C LEU A 35 16.36 4.38 0.76
N TRP A 36 15.59 5.19 1.48
CA TRP A 36 15.93 6.60 1.73
C TRP A 36 17.24 6.75 2.50
N LEU A 37 17.42 5.98 3.55
CA LEU A 37 18.57 6.10 4.47
C LEU A 37 19.85 5.53 3.87
N TRP A 38 19.78 4.40 3.16
CA TRP A 38 20.98 3.66 2.74
C TRP A 38 21.20 3.56 1.24
N ARG A 39 20.22 3.98 0.40
CA ARG A 39 20.29 3.91 -1.07
C ARG A 39 20.04 5.27 -1.72
N PRO A 40 21.01 6.20 -1.74
CA PRO A 40 20.84 7.54 -2.29
C PRO A 40 20.31 7.57 -3.72
N THR A 41 20.66 6.58 -4.54
CA THR A 41 20.17 6.43 -5.92
C THR A 41 18.66 6.21 -6.02
N GLU A 42 18.05 5.62 -4.97
CA GLU A 42 16.63 5.27 -4.96
C GLU A 42 15.73 6.35 -4.32
N ARG A 43 16.30 7.42 -3.81
CA ARG A 43 15.53 8.48 -3.12
C ARG A 43 14.49 9.13 -4.02
N ARG A 44 14.76 9.31 -5.31
CA ARG A 44 13.77 9.82 -6.25
C ARG A 44 12.58 8.87 -6.40
N LEU A 45 12.84 7.56 -6.40
CA LEU A 45 11.79 6.54 -6.37
C LEU A 45 10.92 6.66 -5.12
N VAL A 46 11.55 6.84 -3.94
CA VAL A 46 10.83 7.03 -2.66
C VAL A 46 9.94 8.27 -2.69
N VAL A 47 10.44 9.39 -3.22
CA VAL A 47 9.64 10.63 -3.35
C VAL A 47 8.47 10.41 -4.32
N LYS A 48 8.71 9.73 -5.42
CA LYS A 48 7.68 9.41 -6.42
C LYS A 48 6.61 8.48 -5.85
N PHE A 49 7.03 7.50 -5.03
CA PHE A 49 6.12 6.66 -4.26
C PHE A 49 5.28 7.48 -3.27
N ALA A 50 5.90 8.37 -2.50
CA ALA A 50 5.19 9.21 -1.55
C ALA A 50 4.12 10.08 -2.25
N LEU A 51 4.46 10.65 -3.42
CA LEU A 51 3.50 11.41 -4.22
C LEU A 51 2.34 10.54 -4.71
N ALA A 52 2.64 9.36 -5.27
CA ALA A 52 1.60 8.42 -5.72
C ALA A 52 0.72 7.94 -4.55
N LEU A 53 1.32 7.68 -3.38
CA LEU A 53 0.60 7.26 -2.18
C LEU A 53 -0.34 8.35 -1.67
N LEU A 54 0.10 9.60 -1.60
CA LEU A 54 -0.75 10.73 -1.20
C LEU A 54 -1.96 10.89 -2.14
N ILE A 55 -1.73 10.80 -3.45
CA ILE A 55 -2.81 10.85 -4.45
C ILE A 55 -3.75 9.66 -4.26
N SER A 56 -3.22 8.45 -4.09
CA SER A 56 -4.05 7.25 -3.95
C SER A 56 -4.93 7.30 -2.69
N LEU A 57 -4.39 7.78 -1.57
CA LEU A 57 -5.15 7.95 -0.33
C LEU A 57 -6.24 9.02 -0.47
N ALA A 58 -5.95 10.14 -1.13
CA ALA A 58 -6.93 11.19 -1.39
C ALA A 58 -8.07 10.69 -2.30
N VAL A 59 -7.74 9.95 -3.38
CA VAL A 59 -8.72 9.37 -4.29
C VAL A 59 -9.52 8.26 -3.59
N SER A 60 -8.87 7.41 -2.79
CA SER A 60 -9.53 6.36 -1.99
C SER A 60 -10.55 6.96 -1.03
N TRP A 61 -10.13 7.98 -0.28
CA TRP A 61 -11.00 8.70 0.64
C TRP A 61 -12.23 9.31 -0.08
N LEU A 62 -12.01 9.99 -1.22
CA LEU A 62 -13.09 10.56 -2.03
C LEU A 62 -14.03 9.48 -2.56
N ALA A 63 -13.49 8.38 -3.09
CA ALA A 63 -14.28 7.27 -3.61
C ALA A 63 -15.15 6.62 -2.52
N GLY A 64 -14.61 6.42 -1.31
CA GLY A 64 -15.35 5.90 -0.16
C GLY A 64 -16.55 6.78 0.21
N HIS A 65 -16.36 8.12 0.16
CA HIS A 65 -17.47 9.06 0.44
C HIS A 65 -18.52 9.12 -0.68
N LEU A 66 -18.10 8.93 -1.93
CA LEU A 66 -19.04 8.97 -3.08
C LEU A 66 -19.78 7.63 -3.26
N PHE A 67 -19.16 6.53 -2.87
CA PHE A 67 -19.69 5.17 -3.06
C PHE A 67 -19.65 4.37 -1.75
N PRO A 68 -20.34 4.83 -0.68
CA PRO A 68 -20.36 4.13 0.60
C PRO A 68 -20.90 2.72 0.41
N HIS A 69 -20.18 1.72 0.89
CA HIS A 69 -20.55 0.32 0.75
C HIS A 69 -20.24 -0.45 2.03
N PRO A 70 -21.24 -1.15 2.64
CA PRO A 70 -21.03 -1.87 3.89
C PRO A 70 -20.13 -3.11 3.67
N ARG A 71 -19.37 -3.45 4.71
CA ARG A 71 -18.52 -4.64 4.72
C ARG A 71 -19.34 -5.94 4.76
N PRO A 72 -18.76 -7.09 4.29
CA PRO A 72 -19.47 -8.36 4.29
C PRO A 72 -20.06 -8.72 5.66
N PHE A 73 -19.30 -8.59 6.73
CA PHE A 73 -19.74 -8.93 8.08
C PHE A 73 -20.80 -7.98 8.63
N VAL A 74 -20.86 -6.73 8.17
CA VAL A 74 -21.88 -5.76 8.59
C VAL A 74 -23.26 -6.14 8.06
N VAL A 75 -23.33 -6.69 6.84
CA VAL A 75 -24.57 -7.16 6.22
C VAL A 75 -24.87 -8.63 6.54
N GLY A 76 -24.14 -9.23 7.47
CA GLY A 76 -24.38 -10.62 7.91
C GLY A 76 -23.98 -11.68 6.86
N LEU A 77 -23.10 -11.33 5.92
CA LEU A 77 -22.63 -12.25 4.88
C LEU A 77 -21.22 -12.76 5.17
N GLY A 78 -21.06 -14.08 5.23
CA GLY A 78 -19.79 -14.74 5.51
C GLY A 78 -19.39 -14.73 6.98
N HIS A 79 -18.13 -15.06 7.23
CA HIS A 79 -17.55 -15.14 8.57
C HIS A 79 -16.38 -14.15 8.69
N GLN A 80 -16.39 -13.36 9.76
CA GLN A 80 -15.29 -12.42 10.06
C GLN A 80 -14.25 -13.11 10.95
N PHE A 81 -13.03 -13.27 10.45
CA PHE A 81 -11.90 -13.83 11.20
C PHE A 81 -10.84 -12.80 11.60
N LEU A 82 -10.97 -11.57 11.10
CA LEU A 82 -10.08 -10.46 11.44
C LEU A 82 -10.90 -9.32 12.04
N PRO A 83 -10.62 -8.88 13.30
CA PRO A 83 -11.29 -7.71 13.87
C PRO A 83 -11.13 -6.48 12.99
N HIS A 84 -12.23 -5.81 12.66
CA HIS A 84 -12.25 -4.60 11.85
C HIS A 84 -13.44 -3.72 12.25
N ALA A 85 -13.29 -2.40 12.13
CA ALA A 85 -14.38 -1.45 12.34
C ALA A 85 -15.49 -1.64 11.28
N PRO A 86 -16.77 -1.37 11.63
CA PRO A 86 -17.90 -1.45 10.70
C PRO A 86 -18.03 -0.18 9.84
N ASP A 87 -16.92 0.32 9.32
CA ASP A 87 -16.82 1.46 8.41
C ASP A 87 -17.02 1.06 6.94
N ASP A 88 -16.96 2.02 6.03
CA ASP A 88 -17.11 1.77 4.61
C ASP A 88 -16.03 0.81 4.07
N SER A 89 -16.48 -0.11 3.21
CA SER A 89 -15.62 -1.17 2.66
C SER A 89 -14.85 -0.75 1.41
N TYR A 90 -15.46 0.12 0.58
CA TYR A 90 -14.96 0.45 -0.76
C TYR A 90 -14.34 1.85 -0.82
N PRO A 91 -13.20 1.99 -1.54
CA PRO A 91 -12.26 0.93 -1.89
C PRO A 91 -11.45 0.48 -0.66
N SER A 92 -10.77 -0.67 -0.75
CA SER A 92 -9.93 -1.12 0.37
C SER A 92 -8.67 -0.27 0.52
N ASP A 93 -8.47 0.36 1.68
CA ASP A 93 -7.26 1.14 1.97
C ASP A 93 -5.99 0.28 1.91
N HIS A 94 -6.01 -0.92 2.49
CA HIS A 94 -4.89 -1.85 2.39
C HIS A 94 -4.60 -2.24 0.93
N GLY A 95 -5.67 -2.51 0.15
CA GLY A 95 -5.55 -2.77 -1.29
C GLY A 95 -4.93 -1.58 -2.01
N THR A 96 -5.47 -0.39 -1.81
CA THR A 96 -4.99 0.86 -2.41
C THR A 96 -3.50 1.09 -2.12
N VAL A 97 -3.10 0.99 -0.86
CA VAL A 97 -1.73 1.23 -0.41
C VAL A 97 -0.76 0.21 -1.01
N ILE A 98 -1.04 -1.08 -0.90
CA ILE A 98 -0.10 -2.11 -1.35
C ILE A 98 -0.02 -2.19 -2.89
N PHE A 99 -1.13 -2.01 -3.62
CA PHE A 99 -1.09 -1.95 -5.06
C PHE A 99 -0.36 -0.71 -5.57
N THR A 100 -0.53 0.46 -4.94
CA THR A 100 0.26 1.66 -5.27
C THR A 100 1.74 1.38 -5.10
N PHE A 101 2.13 0.76 -3.99
CA PHE A 101 3.52 0.42 -3.73
C PHE A 101 4.08 -0.55 -4.78
N ALA A 102 3.37 -1.62 -5.09
CA ALA A 102 3.78 -2.59 -6.10
C ALA A 102 3.91 -1.98 -7.51
N LEU A 103 2.92 -1.15 -7.91
CA LEU A 103 2.93 -0.48 -9.21
C LEU A 103 4.07 0.53 -9.35
N VAL A 104 4.40 1.28 -8.29
CA VAL A 104 5.55 2.19 -8.29
C VAL A 104 6.84 1.45 -8.59
N PHE A 105 7.07 0.30 -7.96
CA PHE A 105 8.24 -0.52 -8.22
C PHE A 105 8.21 -1.16 -9.59
N LEU A 106 7.04 -1.58 -10.07
CA LEU A 106 6.87 -2.19 -11.38
C LEU A 106 7.19 -1.20 -12.51
N PHE A 107 6.72 0.04 -12.38
CA PHE A 107 6.86 1.05 -13.44
C PHE A 107 8.18 1.82 -13.39
N TRP A 108 8.76 2.04 -12.19
CA TRP A 108 9.86 3.00 -12.03
C TRP A 108 11.13 2.44 -11.37
N HIS A 109 11.12 1.16 -10.99
CA HIS A 109 12.32 0.50 -10.48
C HIS A 109 12.70 -0.67 -11.40
N ARG A 110 12.53 -1.90 -10.96
CA ARG A 110 12.85 -3.11 -11.74
C ARG A 110 11.62 -4.00 -11.85
N VAL A 111 11.34 -4.52 -13.03
CA VAL A 111 10.17 -5.37 -13.28
C VAL A 111 10.06 -6.54 -12.29
N TRP A 112 11.18 -7.21 -11.99
CA TRP A 112 11.15 -8.35 -11.06
C TRP A 112 10.79 -7.93 -9.63
N SER A 113 11.26 -6.76 -9.14
CA SER A 113 10.90 -6.27 -7.80
C SER A 113 9.43 -5.83 -7.74
N GLY A 114 8.93 -5.19 -8.80
CA GLY A 114 7.53 -4.88 -8.92
C GLY A 114 6.65 -6.13 -9.01
N ALA A 115 7.07 -7.13 -9.76
CA ALA A 115 6.36 -8.42 -9.86
C ALA A 115 6.29 -9.14 -8.51
N LEU A 116 7.39 -9.17 -7.75
CA LEU A 116 7.42 -9.74 -6.40
C LEU A 116 6.46 -8.99 -5.45
N LEU A 117 6.51 -7.67 -5.46
CA LEU A 117 5.60 -6.83 -4.64
C LEU A 117 4.15 -6.97 -5.09
N MET A 118 3.88 -7.17 -6.38
CA MET A 118 2.54 -7.44 -6.89
C MET A 118 2.03 -8.80 -6.40
N ALA A 119 2.88 -9.83 -6.34
CA ALA A 119 2.50 -11.11 -5.73
C ALA A 119 2.15 -10.94 -4.24
N VAL A 120 2.91 -10.13 -3.50
CA VAL A 120 2.58 -9.77 -2.10
C VAL A 120 1.26 -9.01 -2.03
N ALA A 121 1.03 -8.05 -2.93
CA ALA A 121 -0.23 -7.29 -2.98
C ALA A 121 -1.43 -8.20 -3.25
N CYS A 122 -1.32 -9.13 -4.18
CA CYS A 122 -2.36 -10.13 -4.45
C CYS A 122 -2.61 -11.06 -3.24
N ALA A 123 -1.55 -11.46 -2.53
CA ALA A 123 -1.69 -12.26 -1.32
C ALA A 123 -2.42 -11.49 -0.20
N ILE A 124 -2.09 -10.20 -0.01
CA ILE A 124 -2.79 -9.33 0.95
C ILE A 124 -4.26 -9.16 0.52
N ALA A 125 -4.53 -8.87 -0.74
CA ALA A 125 -5.89 -8.72 -1.26
C ALA A 125 -6.72 -10.00 -1.04
N TRP A 126 -6.14 -11.16 -1.39
CA TRP A 126 -6.78 -12.45 -1.14
C TRP A 126 -7.08 -12.67 0.36
N SER A 127 -6.09 -12.41 1.22
CA SER A 127 -6.25 -12.67 2.66
C SER A 127 -7.37 -11.82 3.28
N ARG A 128 -7.54 -10.57 2.86
CA ARG A 128 -8.60 -9.71 3.35
C ARG A 128 -9.99 -10.17 2.93
N VAL A 129 -10.14 -10.68 1.70
CA VAL A 129 -11.38 -11.32 1.24
C VAL A 129 -11.61 -12.64 1.96
N TYR A 130 -10.56 -13.47 2.10
CA TYR A 130 -10.62 -14.75 2.79
C TYR A 130 -11.04 -14.61 4.26
N LEU A 131 -10.56 -13.59 4.96
CA LEU A 131 -10.90 -13.31 6.36
C LEU A 131 -12.23 -12.57 6.54
N GLY A 132 -12.97 -12.27 5.48
CA GLY A 132 -14.33 -11.73 5.52
C GLY A 132 -14.43 -10.24 5.83
N VAL A 133 -13.35 -9.47 5.66
CA VAL A 133 -13.35 -8.02 5.96
C VAL A 133 -13.59 -7.14 4.74
N HIS A 134 -13.41 -7.67 3.53
CA HIS A 134 -13.62 -6.95 2.27
C HIS A 134 -14.27 -7.81 1.19
N TRP A 135 -14.94 -7.14 0.26
CA TRP A 135 -15.39 -7.74 -0.98
C TRP A 135 -14.26 -7.83 -2.01
N PRO A 136 -14.30 -8.78 -2.96
CA PRO A 136 -13.35 -8.79 -4.08
C PRO A 136 -13.31 -7.48 -4.87
N LEU A 137 -14.46 -6.82 -5.03
CA LEU A 137 -14.57 -5.53 -5.72
C LEU A 137 -13.86 -4.39 -4.98
N ASP A 138 -13.75 -4.44 -3.64
CA ASP A 138 -13.00 -3.44 -2.88
C ASP A 138 -11.51 -3.51 -3.22
N MET A 139 -10.99 -4.72 -3.44
CA MET A 139 -9.60 -4.94 -3.87
C MET A 139 -9.39 -4.47 -5.31
N ALA A 140 -10.33 -4.77 -6.21
CA ALA A 140 -10.28 -4.27 -7.59
C ALA A 140 -10.35 -2.73 -7.63
N GLY A 141 -11.21 -2.12 -6.80
CA GLY A 141 -11.28 -0.67 -6.61
C GLY A 141 -9.96 -0.09 -6.14
N GLY A 142 -9.33 -0.72 -5.13
CA GLY A 142 -8.00 -0.31 -4.65
C GLY A 142 -6.93 -0.37 -5.75
N LEU A 143 -6.93 -1.40 -6.59
CA LEU A 143 -6.03 -1.49 -7.75
C LEU A 143 -6.29 -0.39 -8.78
N LEU A 144 -7.54 -0.09 -9.09
CA LEU A 144 -7.90 1.00 -10.03
C LEU A 144 -7.44 2.36 -9.50
N VAL A 145 -7.68 2.64 -8.22
CA VAL A 145 -7.20 3.86 -7.56
C VAL A 145 -5.68 3.94 -7.62
N ALA A 146 -4.98 2.85 -7.36
CA ALA A 146 -3.52 2.79 -7.44
C ALA A 146 -2.99 3.07 -8.86
N MET A 147 -3.63 2.54 -9.89
CA MET A 147 -3.27 2.82 -11.30
C MET A 147 -3.47 4.30 -11.65
N LEU A 148 -4.62 4.88 -11.28
CA LEU A 148 -4.90 6.30 -11.50
C LEU A 148 -3.90 7.19 -10.75
N ALA A 149 -3.57 6.84 -9.52
CA ALA A 149 -2.60 7.57 -8.71
C ALA A 149 -1.18 7.52 -9.31
N CYS A 150 -0.73 6.35 -9.79
CA CYS A 150 0.54 6.22 -10.47
C CYS A 150 0.59 7.04 -11.77
N LEU A 151 -0.48 7.02 -12.58
CA LEU A 151 -0.58 7.84 -13.78
C LEU A 151 -0.51 9.34 -13.45
N SER A 152 -1.29 9.78 -12.45
CA SER A 152 -1.29 11.17 -11.98
C SER A 152 0.07 11.58 -11.44
N ALA A 153 0.72 10.73 -10.63
CA ALA A 153 2.06 10.97 -10.13
C ALA A 153 3.10 11.07 -11.26
N GLN A 154 2.97 10.28 -12.33
CA GLN A 154 3.84 10.38 -13.51
C GLN A 154 3.71 11.74 -14.20
N ILE A 155 2.49 12.23 -14.36
CA ILE A 155 2.22 13.54 -15.00
C ILE A 155 2.76 14.68 -14.10
N LEU A 156 2.44 14.62 -12.79
CA LEU A 156 2.86 15.63 -11.82
C LEU A 156 4.36 15.60 -11.52
N TRP A 157 5.04 14.51 -11.83
CA TRP A 157 6.48 14.40 -11.60
C TRP A 157 7.28 15.43 -12.39
N ALA A 158 6.87 15.76 -13.61
CA ALA A 158 7.58 16.72 -14.46
C ALA A 158 7.70 18.11 -13.79
N PRO A 159 6.60 18.76 -13.30
CA PRO A 159 6.70 20.06 -12.64
C PRO A 159 7.12 19.97 -11.15
N LEU A 160 6.77 18.92 -10.40
CA LEU A 160 6.90 18.88 -8.95
C LEU A 160 8.03 17.97 -8.43
N GLY A 161 8.44 16.97 -9.22
CA GLY A 161 9.32 15.91 -8.74
C GLY A 161 10.68 16.40 -8.24
N GLU A 162 11.37 17.20 -9.04
CA GLU A 162 12.71 17.68 -8.67
C GLU A 162 12.68 18.73 -7.55
N PRO A 163 11.78 19.74 -7.55
CA PRO A 163 11.61 20.63 -6.40
C PRO A 163 11.33 19.88 -5.09
N LEU A 164 10.37 18.94 -5.11
CA LEU A 164 10.01 18.14 -3.95
C LEU A 164 11.19 17.31 -3.43
N TYR A 165 11.91 16.64 -4.35
CA TYR A 165 13.10 15.86 -4.01
C TYR A 165 14.18 16.73 -3.36
N ARG A 166 14.47 17.91 -3.91
CA ARG A 166 15.48 18.83 -3.36
C ARG A 166 15.10 19.30 -1.96
N THR A 167 13.85 19.67 -1.74
CA THR A 167 13.35 20.11 -0.43
C THR A 167 13.46 18.99 0.60
N LEU A 168 12.98 17.78 0.28
CA LEU A 168 13.04 16.63 1.18
C LEU A 168 14.49 16.24 1.49
N ARG A 169 15.39 16.31 0.51
CA ARG A 169 16.81 16.04 0.71
C ARG A 169 17.47 17.10 1.60
N GLN A 170 17.12 18.36 1.45
CA GLN A 170 17.62 19.42 2.34
C GLN A 170 17.15 19.22 3.78
N LEU A 171 15.87 18.93 3.98
CA LEU A 171 15.32 18.60 5.31
C LEU A 171 16.01 17.38 5.92
N TYR A 172 16.20 16.33 5.12
CA TYR A 172 16.93 15.14 5.55
C TYR A 172 18.34 15.50 6.05
N ARG A 173 19.10 16.29 5.28
CA ARG A 173 20.46 16.71 5.67
C ARG A 173 20.48 17.52 6.95
N LEU A 174 19.49 18.36 7.17
CA LEU A 174 19.36 19.16 8.40
C LEU A 174 19.02 18.26 9.61
N CYS A 175 17.99 17.41 9.47
CA CYS A 175 17.53 16.58 10.58
C CYS A 175 18.49 15.43 10.90
N PHE A 176 19.19 14.89 9.90
CA PHE A 176 20.09 13.75 10.02
C PHE A 176 21.58 14.11 9.92
N ALA A 177 21.95 15.39 10.14
CA ALA A 177 23.32 15.87 10.04
C ALA A 177 24.31 15.04 10.89
N LEU A 178 23.93 14.69 12.13
CA LEU A 178 24.76 13.89 13.02
C LEU A 178 24.88 12.42 12.58
N PRO A 179 23.78 11.70 12.29
CA PRO A 179 23.84 10.34 11.71
C PRO A 179 24.65 10.25 10.42
N ILE A 180 24.51 11.23 9.50
CA ILE A 180 25.28 11.29 8.25
C ILE A 180 26.76 11.43 8.55
N ARG A 181 27.14 12.39 9.42
CA ARG A 181 28.54 12.62 9.80
C ARG A 181 29.18 11.41 10.47
N LYS A 182 28.39 10.63 11.23
CA LYS A 182 28.84 9.38 11.86
C LYS A 182 28.86 8.17 10.91
N GLY A 183 28.38 8.34 9.67
CA GLY A 183 28.32 7.24 8.68
C GLY A 183 27.24 6.19 8.94
N TRP A 184 26.29 6.46 9.86
CA TRP A 184 25.20 5.52 10.16
C TRP A 184 24.18 5.46 9.02
N VAL A 185 24.00 6.56 8.30
CA VAL A 185 23.15 6.67 7.11
C VAL A 185 23.92 7.38 6.00
N ARG A 186 23.46 7.21 4.76
CA ARG A 186 24.09 7.80 3.58
C ARG A 186 23.62 9.24 3.35
N ASP A 187 24.49 10.11 2.76
CA ASP A 187 24.11 11.43 2.26
C ASP A 187 23.49 11.36 0.85
#